data_e542425aa29ab1dafbef0326e911fbd7
#
_entry.id   e542425aa29ab1dafbef0326e911fbd7
#
_cell.length_a   1.000
_cell.length_b   1.000
_cell.length_c   1.000
_cell.angle_alpha   90.00
_cell.angle_beta   90.00
_cell.angle_gamma   90.00
#
_symmetry.space_group_name_H-M   'P 1'
#
loop_
_entity.id
_entity.type
_entity.pdbx_description
1 polymer ?
#
loop_
_entity_poly.entity_id
_entity_poly.type
_entity_poly.pdbx_seq_one_letter_code
_entity_poly.pdbx_strand_id
1 'polypeptide(L)'
;NSRDWGEMYIIDRKTKKMVWRWGNPYAYGAGTKEQGYARNGDQILFGSHDCNWLPNGNLSIFDNGTMRPSGNHSAAYEIERDGTFNGGKIVWSFKTKDANSFYSDYQSAAQKGSETICRMFHIRIKF
;
A
#
# COMPACT_ATOMS: atom_id res chain seq x y z
N ASN A 1 1.02 -8.55 -0.21
CA ASN A 1 0.90 -7.51 -1.25
C ASN A 1 1.74 -7.86 -2.47
N SER A 2 1.43 -7.24 -3.60
CA SER A 2 2.22 -7.30 -4.83
C SER A 2 2.79 -5.91 -5.13
N ARG A 3 4.11 -5.80 -5.11
CA ARG A 3 4.82 -4.55 -5.38
C ARG A 3 4.54 -4.02 -6.78
N ASP A 4 4.70 -4.89 -7.77
CA ASP A 4 4.65 -4.49 -9.19
C ASP A 4 3.23 -4.23 -9.68
N TRP A 5 2.24 -4.90 -9.11
CA TRP A 5 0.83 -4.67 -9.40
C TRP A 5 0.24 -3.52 -8.58
N GLY A 6 0.94 -3.02 -7.56
CA GLY A 6 0.45 -1.95 -6.69
C GLY A 6 -0.80 -2.33 -5.92
N GLU A 7 -0.90 -3.56 -5.44
CA GLU A 7 -2.10 -4.03 -4.75
C GLU A 7 -1.79 -4.88 -3.51
N MET A 8 -2.77 -4.91 -2.62
CA MET A 8 -2.89 -5.84 -1.50
C MET A 8 -3.95 -6.89 -1.83
N TYR A 9 -3.78 -8.10 -1.31
CA TYR A 9 -4.82 -9.14 -1.40
C TYR A 9 -4.78 -10.07 -0.20
N ILE A 10 -5.92 -10.65 0.10
CA ILE A 10 -6.09 -11.68 1.13
C ILE A 10 -6.46 -12.98 0.45
N ILE A 11 -5.72 -14.03 0.77
CA ILE A 11 -6.00 -15.39 0.31
C ILE A 11 -6.44 -16.20 1.52
N ASP A 12 -7.62 -16.82 1.42
CA ASP A 12 -8.08 -17.77 2.42
C ASP A 12 -7.20 -19.02 2.41
N ARG A 13 -6.63 -19.34 3.58
CA ARG A 13 -5.65 -20.41 3.70
C ARG A 13 -6.24 -21.80 3.44
N LYS A 14 -7.51 -22.01 3.76
CA LYS A 14 -8.18 -23.31 3.60
C LYS A 14 -8.62 -23.52 2.16
N THR A 15 -9.32 -22.54 1.59
CA THR A 15 -9.90 -22.65 0.24
C THR A 15 -8.92 -22.28 -0.87
N LYS A 16 -7.78 -21.63 -0.53
CA LYS A 16 -6.78 -21.09 -1.47
C LYS A 16 -7.36 -20.06 -2.45
N LYS A 17 -8.51 -19.50 -2.14
CA LYS A 17 -9.16 -18.48 -2.96
C LYS A 17 -8.80 -17.08 -2.47
N MET A 18 -8.66 -16.14 -3.40
CA MET A 18 -8.59 -14.72 -3.07
C MET A 18 -9.95 -14.28 -2.57
N VAL A 19 -9.98 -13.70 -1.38
CA VAL A 19 -11.21 -13.26 -0.71
C VAL A 19 -11.31 -11.74 -0.60
N TRP A 20 -10.24 -11.05 -0.89
CA TRP A 20 -10.20 -9.59 -0.94
C TRP A 20 -8.97 -9.10 -1.70
N ARG A 21 -9.09 -7.94 -2.38
CA ARG A 21 -7.99 -7.22 -3.03
C ARG A 21 -8.27 -5.73 -3.08
N TRP A 22 -7.20 -4.91 -3.08
CA TRP A 22 -7.32 -3.46 -3.03
C TRP A 22 -6.02 -2.75 -3.42
N GLY A 23 -6.11 -1.50 -3.89
CA GLY A 23 -4.97 -0.61 -4.13
C GLY A 23 -4.78 -0.21 -5.59
N ASN A 24 -5.00 -1.11 -6.54
CA ASN A 24 -4.91 -0.82 -7.96
C ASN A 24 -6.13 -1.40 -8.71
N PRO A 25 -7.20 -0.63 -8.90
CA PRO A 25 -8.41 -1.11 -9.59
C PRO A 25 -8.15 -1.68 -10.98
N TYR A 26 -7.19 -1.15 -11.72
CA TYR A 26 -6.85 -1.69 -13.04
C TYR A 26 -6.36 -3.14 -13.01
N ALA A 27 -5.69 -3.57 -11.93
CA ALA A 27 -5.20 -4.95 -11.78
C ALA A 27 -6.33 -6.00 -11.72
N TYR A 28 -7.56 -5.57 -11.47
CA TYR A 28 -8.74 -6.45 -11.43
C TYR A 28 -9.89 -5.99 -12.34
N GLY A 29 -9.55 -5.28 -13.41
CA GLY A 29 -10.49 -4.91 -14.47
C GLY A 29 -11.48 -3.79 -14.08
N ALA A 30 -11.20 -3.03 -13.03
CA ALA A 30 -11.94 -1.85 -12.61
C ALA A 30 -11.09 -0.59 -12.75
N GLY A 31 -11.72 0.59 -12.71
CA GLY A 31 -11.02 1.86 -12.80
C GLY A 31 -10.60 2.26 -14.22
N THR A 32 -9.94 3.41 -14.30
CA THR A 32 -9.53 4.03 -15.56
C THR A 32 -8.04 3.86 -15.81
N LYS A 33 -7.66 3.60 -17.04
CA LYS A 33 -6.28 3.41 -17.45
C LYS A 33 -5.62 4.75 -17.76
N GLU A 34 -4.49 5.07 -17.11
CA GLU A 34 -3.67 6.21 -17.51
C GLU A 34 -2.86 5.92 -18.77
N GLN A 35 -2.56 6.98 -19.51
CA GLN A 35 -1.74 6.86 -20.73
C GLN A 35 -0.32 6.39 -20.41
N GLY A 36 0.14 5.40 -21.15
CA GLY A 36 1.53 5.00 -21.21
C GLY A 36 2.00 3.92 -20.24
N TYR A 37 1.20 3.52 -19.23
CA TYR A 37 1.56 2.44 -18.30
C TYR A 37 0.35 1.60 -17.92
N ALA A 38 0.59 0.39 -17.39
CA ALA A 38 -0.44 -0.44 -16.78
C ALA A 38 -0.96 0.14 -15.43
N ARG A 39 -0.84 1.43 -15.26
CA ARG A 39 -1.32 2.22 -14.12
C ARG A 39 -2.56 2.99 -14.53
N ASN A 40 -3.39 3.31 -13.57
CA ASN A 40 -4.58 4.12 -13.83
C ASN A 40 -4.69 5.24 -12.77
N GLY A 41 -5.53 6.23 -13.01
CA GLY A 41 -5.72 7.38 -12.13
C GLY A 41 -6.23 7.01 -10.74
N ASP A 42 -6.81 5.83 -10.58
CA ASP A 42 -7.37 5.33 -9.33
C ASP A 42 -6.37 4.49 -8.52
N GLN A 43 -5.19 4.21 -9.06
CA GLN A 43 -4.16 3.46 -8.34
C GLN A 43 -3.69 4.24 -7.11
N ILE A 44 -3.73 3.59 -5.97
CA ILE A 44 -3.36 4.18 -4.68
C ILE A 44 -1.95 3.75 -4.27
N LEU A 45 -1.62 2.47 -4.47
CA LEU A 45 -0.35 1.88 -4.03
C LEU A 45 0.66 1.83 -5.17
N PHE A 46 1.89 2.28 -4.90
CA PHE A 46 2.99 2.37 -5.87
C PHE A 46 4.27 1.77 -5.28
N GLY A 47 4.48 0.49 -5.53
CA GLY A 47 5.66 -0.23 -5.07
C GLY A 47 5.63 -0.59 -3.59
N SER A 48 4.46 -0.87 -3.03
CA SER A 48 4.22 -1.07 -1.61
C SER A 48 4.87 -2.33 -1.02
N HIS A 49 5.18 -2.27 0.29
CA HIS A 49 5.76 -3.34 1.10
C HIS A 49 5.10 -3.44 2.47
N ASP A 50 5.45 -4.50 3.22
CA ASP A 50 5.12 -4.67 4.64
C ASP A 50 3.64 -4.51 4.99
N CYS A 51 2.81 -5.38 4.39
CA CYS A 51 1.39 -5.44 4.70
C CYS A 51 1.16 -6.29 5.95
N ASN A 52 0.52 -5.71 6.98
CA ASN A 52 0.26 -6.38 8.25
C ASN A 52 -1.19 -6.21 8.70
N TRP A 53 -1.69 -7.21 9.45
CA TRP A 53 -2.92 -7.08 10.21
C TRP A 53 -2.69 -6.26 11.47
N LEU A 54 -3.60 -5.33 11.74
CA LEU A 54 -3.65 -4.57 12.98
C LEU A 54 -4.64 -5.22 13.97
N PRO A 55 -4.46 -5.00 15.30
CA PRO A 55 -5.34 -5.57 16.31
C PRO A 55 -6.82 -5.18 16.17
N ASN A 56 -7.10 -4.05 15.56
CA ASN A 56 -8.47 -3.58 15.28
C ASN A 56 -9.12 -4.19 14.05
N GLY A 57 -8.43 -5.12 13.36
CA GLY A 57 -8.93 -5.76 12.15
C GLY A 57 -8.65 -5.02 10.84
N ASN A 58 -8.04 -3.84 10.91
CA ASN A 58 -7.57 -3.11 9.75
C ASN A 58 -6.24 -3.67 9.23
N LEU A 59 -5.82 -3.19 8.07
CA LEU A 59 -4.53 -3.51 7.47
C LEU A 59 -3.62 -2.30 7.49
N SER A 60 -2.33 -2.50 7.79
CA SER A 60 -1.31 -1.49 7.56
C SER A 60 -0.47 -1.86 6.34
N ILE A 61 0.07 -0.84 5.66
CA ILE A 61 1.00 -1.02 4.56
C ILE A 61 1.94 0.19 4.45
N PHE A 62 3.19 -0.08 4.10
CA PHE A 62 4.13 0.94 3.67
C PHE A 62 4.08 1.04 2.14
N ASP A 63 3.77 2.21 1.62
CA ASP A 63 3.79 2.49 0.20
C ASP A 63 5.03 3.30 -0.17
N ASN A 64 5.94 2.70 -0.93
CA ASN A 64 7.17 3.37 -1.35
C ASN A 64 6.87 4.58 -2.24
N GLY A 65 5.75 4.57 -2.96
CA GLY A 65 5.36 5.66 -3.84
C GLY A 65 6.26 5.85 -5.04
N THR A 66 6.94 4.78 -5.47
CA THR A 66 7.86 4.80 -6.61
C THR A 66 7.09 4.93 -7.91
N MET A 67 7.49 5.88 -8.75
CA MET A 67 6.84 6.18 -10.03
C MET A 67 5.36 6.62 -9.90
N ARG A 68 5.01 7.22 -8.79
CA ARG A 68 3.71 7.84 -8.58
C ARG A 68 3.55 9.03 -9.52
N PRO A 69 2.42 9.21 -10.23
CA PRO A 69 2.24 10.33 -11.17
C PRO A 69 2.40 11.71 -10.55
N SER A 70 2.04 11.86 -9.28
CA SER A 70 2.18 13.12 -8.52
C SER A 70 3.60 13.39 -7.99
N GLY A 71 4.58 12.56 -8.37
CA GLY A 71 5.94 12.61 -7.84
C GLY A 71 6.19 11.57 -6.76
N ASN A 72 7.42 11.05 -6.71
CA ASN A 72 7.80 10.01 -5.78
C ASN A 72 7.73 10.51 -4.33
N HIS A 73 6.99 9.81 -3.50
CA HIS A 73 6.97 10.01 -2.04
C HIS A 73 6.44 8.75 -1.35
N SER A 74 7.04 8.40 -0.24
CA SER A 74 6.57 7.27 0.57
C SER A 74 5.46 7.69 1.53
N ALA A 75 4.61 6.73 1.87
CA ALA A 75 3.56 6.89 2.85
C ALA A 75 3.31 5.59 3.62
N ALA A 76 2.82 5.72 4.85
CA ALA A 76 2.24 4.60 5.59
C ALA A 76 0.74 4.80 5.65
N TYR A 77 -0.01 3.73 5.43
CA TYR A 77 -1.47 3.75 5.44
C TYR A 77 -2.03 2.72 6.42
N GLU A 78 -3.17 3.06 7.00
CA GLU A 78 -4.09 2.10 7.60
C GLU A 78 -5.36 2.04 6.77
N ILE A 79 -5.77 0.82 6.41
CA ILE A 79 -6.90 0.56 5.52
C ILE A 79 -7.97 -0.21 6.29
N GLU A 80 -9.17 0.35 6.35
CA GLU A 80 -10.39 -0.33 6.79
C GLU A 80 -11.07 -0.98 5.59
N ARG A 81 -11.38 -2.28 5.69
CA ARG A 81 -12.15 -3.00 4.67
C ARG A 81 -13.65 -2.79 4.92
N ASP A 82 -14.42 -2.65 3.87
CA ASP A 82 -15.88 -2.49 3.97
C ASP A 82 -16.68 -3.80 3.86
N GLY A 83 -15.98 -4.93 3.81
CA GLY A 83 -16.58 -6.26 3.70
C GLY A 83 -16.86 -6.72 2.26
N THR A 84 -16.70 -5.86 1.28
CA THR A 84 -16.80 -6.25 -0.14
C THR A 84 -15.47 -6.82 -0.66
N PHE A 85 -15.51 -7.48 -1.83
CA PHE A 85 -14.32 -8.16 -2.38
C PHE A 85 -13.15 -7.22 -2.69
N ASN A 86 -13.43 -5.98 -3.09
CA ASN A 86 -12.44 -4.99 -3.48
C ASN A 86 -12.66 -3.62 -2.83
N GLY A 87 -13.45 -3.56 -1.78
CA GLY A 87 -13.76 -2.34 -1.07
C GLY A 87 -12.84 -2.08 0.13
N GLY A 88 -12.59 -0.82 0.37
CA GLY A 88 -11.78 -0.35 1.49
C GLY A 88 -11.47 1.13 1.38
N LYS A 89 -11.11 1.72 2.50
CA LYS A 89 -10.73 3.15 2.59
C LYS A 89 -9.51 3.34 3.48
N ILE A 90 -8.71 4.34 3.17
CA ILE A 90 -7.65 4.80 4.05
C ILE A 90 -8.29 5.55 5.22
N VAL A 91 -8.11 5.03 6.44
CA VAL A 91 -8.61 5.65 7.68
C VAL A 91 -7.54 6.41 8.42
N TRP A 92 -6.28 6.15 8.11
CA TRP A 92 -5.14 6.88 8.62
C TRP A 92 -4.00 6.86 7.61
N SER A 93 -3.24 7.96 7.54
CA SER A 93 -2.06 8.05 6.70
C SER A 93 -0.98 8.89 7.35
N PHE A 94 0.26 8.53 7.09
CA PHE A 94 1.43 9.33 7.41
C PHE A 94 2.27 9.54 6.15
N LYS A 95 2.63 10.79 5.91
CA LYS A 95 3.62 11.23 4.92
C LYS A 95 4.27 12.51 5.41
N THR A 96 5.50 12.77 5.03
CA THR A 96 6.18 14.03 5.37
C THR A 96 5.80 15.15 4.41
N LYS A 97 5.93 16.40 4.89
CA LYS A 97 5.73 17.59 4.04
C LYS A 97 6.79 17.66 2.94
N ASP A 98 8.03 17.34 3.30
CA ASP A 98 9.12 17.16 2.34
C ASP A 98 9.14 15.71 1.87
N ALA A 99 8.76 15.50 0.61
CA ALA A 99 8.70 14.17 0.01
C ALA A 99 10.04 13.42 0.08
N ASN A 100 11.17 14.12 0.03
CA ASN A 100 12.50 13.53 0.05
C ASN A 100 12.95 13.07 1.44
N SER A 101 12.44 13.69 2.50
CA SER A 101 12.85 13.37 3.88
C SER A 101 12.41 11.98 4.34
N PHE A 102 11.46 11.36 3.64
CA PHE A 102 10.83 10.10 4.00
C PHE A 102 10.80 9.09 2.85
N TYR A 103 11.28 9.49 1.68
CA TYR A 103 11.22 8.65 0.51
C TYR A 103 12.18 7.47 0.60
N SER A 104 11.64 6.28 0.34
CA SER A 104 12.39 5.06 0.11
C SER A 104 11.91 4.42 -1.19
N ASP A 105 12.83 4.23 -2.12
CA ASP A 105 12.56 3.60 -3.41
C ASP A 105 12.51 2.06 -3.36
N TYR A 106 12.97 1.50 -2.25
CA TYR A 106 13.15 0.06 -2.10
C TYR A 106 12.91 -0.38 -0.66
N GLN A 107 12.44 -1.60 -0.48
CA GLN A 107 12.15 -2.31 0.78
C GLN A 107 12.06 -1.42 2.02
N SER A 108 10.90 -1.29 2.60
CA SER A 108 10.69 -0.54 3.84
C SER A 108 9.51 -1.11 4.60
N ALA A 109 9.42 -0.78 5.87
CA ALA A 109 8.37 -1.22 6.75
C ALA A 109 7.86 -0.05 7.60
N ALA A 110 6.61 -0.14 8.02
CA ALA A 110 6.02 0.79 8.97
C ALA A 110 5.29 0.02 10.06
N GLN A 111 5.59 0.34 11.32
CA GLN A 111 4.87 -0.21 12.47
C GLN A 111 4.11 0.91 13.18
N LYS A 112 2.81 0.70 13.37
CA LYS A 112 1.98 1.57 14.19
C LYS A 112 2.09 1.13 15.65
N GLY A 113 2.69 1.97 16.50
CA GLY A 113 2.72 1.76 17.95
C GLY A 113 1.37 2.05 18.61
N SER A 114 1.22 1.69 19.88
CA SER A 114 0.01 1.98 20.68
C SER A 114 -0.25 3.46 20.91
N GLU A 115 0.78 4.29 20.81
CA GLU A 115 0.68 5.75 20.82
C GLU A 115 1.25 6.26 19.51
N THR A 116 0.45 6.83 18.68
CA THR A 116 0.65 7.66 17.46
C THR A 116 2.07 7.73 16.80
N ILE A 117 3.02 6.89 17.18
CA ILE A 117 4.38 6.89 16.66
C ILE A 117 4.53 5.78 15.63
N CYS A 118 4.58 6.15 14.37
CA CYS A 118 5.02 5.28 13.30
C CYS A 118 6.55 5.13 13.41
N ARG A 119 7.05 3.97 13.82
CA ARG A 119 8.47 3.63 13.68
C ARG A 119 8.69 3.06 12.29
N MET A 120 9.58 3.68 11.56
CA MET A 120 10.06 3.18 10.29
C MET A 120 11.41 2.52 10.42
N PHE A 121 11.56 1.44 9.70
CA PHE A 121 12.85 0.80 9.49
C PHE A 121 13.20 0.93 8.01
N HIS A 122 14.24 1.69 7.74
CA HIS A 122 14.85 1.74 6.42
C HIS A 122 15.92 0.64 6.39
N ILE A 123 15.64 -0.48 5.71
CA ILE A 123 16.65 -1.51 5.48
C ILE A 123 17.26 -1.24 4.10
N ARG A 124 18.37 -0.56 4.07
CA ARG A 124 19.22 -0.46 2.88
C ARG A 124 20.19 -1.63 2.90
N ILE A 125 19.88 -2.69 2.19
CA ILE A 125 20.85 -3.75 1.90
C ILE A 125 21.68 -3.25 0.72
N LYS A 126 22.94 -2.89 0.95
CA LYS A 126 23.93 -2.72 -0.11
C LYS A 126 24.46 -4.11 -0.45
N PHE A 127 24.25 -4.55 -1.68
CA PHE A 127 25.01 -5.65 -2.28
C PHE A 127 26.31 -5.10 -2.84
#